data_768d59d8793dd1220d7be2436dcb6f19
#
_entry.id   768d59d8793dd1220d7be2436dcb6f19
#
_cell.length_a   1.000
_cell.length_b   1.000
_cell.length_c   1.000
_cell.angle_alpha   90.00
_cell.angle_beta   90.00
_cell.angle_gamma   90.00
#
_symmetry.space_group_name_H-M   'P 1'
#
loop_
_entity.id
_entity.type
_entity.pdbx_description
1 polymer ?
#
loop_
_entity_poly.entity_id
_entity_poly.type
_entity_poly.pdbx_seq_one_letter_code
_entity_poly.pdbx_strand_id
1 'polypeptide(L)'
;MKNDNASTTASASIRTNEKSRRHFLKGFTTMLGGVAVGSLVTGNAISVAMAYVPSNDKILNDGKIFNKNQLILLKQICSIVIPKTDTLGAAEVDTHGFIDNQLYHCHTKEDQNTVLALLTLIDSRAKQQGSNSFIKLTAKQQFQLLTELDLGEHSFDQIQRADFKLLKQYICFGYYTSEVGATQELRYDPVPGGFKGSIPYKKSDPTWATRGLFN
;
A
#
# COMPACT_ATOMS: atom_id res chain seq x y z
N MET A 1 -31.82 48.78 -10.53
CA MET A 1 -30.38 48.88 -10.86
C MET A 1 -29.58 48.84 -9.56
N LYS A 2 -28.90 47.73 -9.33
CA LYS A 2 -27.76 47.46 -8.44
C LYS A 2 -27.85 45.99 -8.01
N ASN A 3 -26.93 45.22 -8.54
CA ASN A 3 -26.00 44.35 -7.78
C ASN A 3 -25.59 43.16 -8.68
N ASP A 4 -24.59 43.42 -9.56
CA ASP A 4 -23.90 42.37 -10.29
C ASP A 4 -22.37 42.51 -10.25
N ASN A 5 -21.80 42.79 -9.08
CA ASN A 5 -20.34 42.97 -8.97
C ASN A 5 -19.64 42.17 -7.85
N ALA A 6 -20.35 41.26 -7.17
CA ALA A 6 -19.74 40.51 -6.06
C ALA A 6 -19.18 39.13 -6.45
N SER A 7 -19.57 38.54 -7.59
CA SER A 7 -19.12 37.18 -7.97
C SER A 7 -17.82 37.10 -8.76
N THR A 8 -17.39 38.21 -9.37
CA THR A 8 -16.21 38.27 -10.24
C THR A 8 -14.89 38.40 -9.46
N THR A 9 -14.93 39.01 -8.27
CA THR A 9 -13.73 39.25 -7.44
C THR A 9 -13.25 38.01 -6.68
N ALA A 10 -14.14 37.13 -6.28
CA ALA A 10 -13.78 35.89 -5.57
C ALA A 10 -13.06 34.86 -6.49
N SER A 11 -13.52 34.72 -7.74
CA SER A 11 -12.88 33.83 -8.71
C SER A 11 -11.48 34.29 -9.15
N ALA A 12 -11.24 35.58 -9.19
CA ALA A 12 -9.92 36.17 -9.55
C ALA A 12 -8.89 35.96 -8.43
N SER A 13 -9.29 36.04 -7.16
CA SER A 13 -8.37 35.88 -6.02
C SER A 13 -7.90 34.40 -5.83
N ILE A 14 -8.75 33.44 -6.15
CA ILE A 14 -8.40 32.01 -6.07
C ILE A 14 -7.40 31.65 -7.19
N ARG A 15 -7.59 32.16 -8.41
CA ARG A 15 -6.68 31.92 -9.53
C ARG A 15 -5.31 32.57 -9.38
N THR A 16 -5.21 33.71 -8.72
CA THR A 16 -3.92 34.40 -8.44
C THR A 16 -3.12 33.62 -7.38
N ASN A 17 -3.78 33.01 -6.40
CA ASN A 17 -3.10 32.25 -5.36
C ASN A 17 -2.50 30.92 -5.88
N GLU A 18 -3.17 30.24 -6.80
CA GLU A 18 -2.61 29.03 -7.45
C GLU A 18 -1.39 29.33 -8.34
N LYS A 19 -1.43 30.41 -9.10
CA LYS A 19 -0.28 30.85 -9.89
C LYS A 19 0.91 31.21 -9.01
N SER A 20 0.67 31.90 -7.89
CA SER A 20 1.70 32.28 -6.93
C SER A 20 2.40 31.07 -6.31
N ARG A 21 1.67 30.01 -5.91
CA ARG A 21 2.25 28.77 -5.37
C ARG A 21 3.09 28.01 -6.40
N ARG A 22 2.64 27.93 -7.64
CA ARG A 22 3.40 27.30 -8.74
C ARG A 22 4.66 28.09 -9.10
N HIS A 23 4.62 29.44 -9.07
CA HIS A 23 5.78 30.28 -9.29
C HIS A 23 6.77 30.20 -8.12
N PHE A 24 6.29 30.12 -6.87
CA PHE A 24 7.14 29.90 -5.70
C PHE A 24 7.87 28.56 -5.78
N LEU A 25 7.17 27.48 -6.11
CA LEU A 25 7.78 26.15 -6.27
C LEU A 25 8.80 26.12 -7.42
N LYS A 26 8.50 26.75 -8.55
CA LYS A 26 9.46 26.88 -9.66
C LYS A 26 10.67 27.74 -9.29
N GLY A 27 10.47 28.84 -8.56
CA GLY A 27 11.56 29.69 -8.06
C GLY A 27 12.43 28.99 -7.02
N PHE A 28 11.83 28.18 -6.16
CA PHE A 28 12.53 27.40 -5.14
C PHE A 28 13.41 26.30 -5.77
N THR A 29 12.89 25.62 -6.80
CA THR A 29 13.67 24.62 -7.55
C THR A 29 14.82 25.25 -8.35
N THR A 30 14.69 26.47 -8.85
CA THR A 30 15.79 27.16 -9.57
C THR A 30 16.82 27.75 -8.64
N MET A 31 16.45 28.21 -7.43
CA MET A 31 17.40 28.71 -6.43
C MET A 31 18.22 27.60 -5.77
N LEU A 32 17.64 26.42 -5.54
CA LEU A 32 18.35 25.26 -4.99
C LEU A 32 19.10 24.46 -6.09
N GLY A 33 18.83 24.75 -7.37
CA GLY A 33 19.33 23.97 -8.51
C GLY A 33 20.79 24.19 -8.88
N GLY A 34 21.53 25.06 -8.18
CA GLY A 34 22.87 25.39 -8.61
C GLY A 34 24.01 24.55 -8.02
N VAL A 35 24.02 24.22 -6.75
CA VAL A 35 25.19 23.57 -6.11
C VAL A 35 24.85 22.64 -4.93
N ALA A 36 23.69 22.76 -4.31
CA ALA A 36 23.39 22.02 -3.07
C ALA A 36 22.57 20.73 -3.28
N VAL A 37 22.04 20.47 -4.48
CA VAL A 37 21.18 19.31 -4.76
C VAL A 37 21.98 18.02 -4.92
N GLY A 38 23.24 18.09 -5.25
CA GLY A 38 24.09 16.90 -5.42
C GLY A 38 24.33 16.09 -4.15
N SER A 39 24.30 16.73 -2.99
CA SER A 39 24.58 16.06 -1.70
C SER A 39 23.33 15.64 -0.92
N LEU A 40 22.17 16.23 -1.21
CA LEU A 40 20.89 15.82 -0.60
C LEU A 40 20.14 14.74 -1.38
N VAL A 41 20.64 14.44 -2.60
CA VAL A 41 20.03 13.47 -3.52
C VAL A 41 20.66 12.08 -3.37
N THR A 42 21.72 11.96 -2.61
CA THR A 42 22.31 10.65 -2.30
C THR A 42 21.60 10.02 -1.11
N GLY A 43 20.67 9.16 -1.38
CA GLY A 43 20.03 8.31 -0.40
C GLY A 43 18.52 8.59 -0.22
N ASN A 44 17.84 7.65 0.24
CA ASN A 44 16.48 7.44 0.73
C ASN A 44 15.44 8.60 0.67
N ALA A 45 15.86 9.87 0.64
CA ALA A 45 14.93 11.02 0.67
C ALA A 45 14.12 11.19 -0.64
N ILE A 46 14.65 10.76 -1.81
CA ILE A 46 13.90 10.79 -3.07
C ILE A 46 12.89 9.65 -3.12
N SER A 47 13.21 8.50 -2.58
CA SER A 47 12.30 7.35 -2.55
C SER A 47 11.08 7.59 -1.66
N VAL A 48 11.22 8.36 -0.60
CA VAL A 48 10.09 8.77 0.27
C VAL A 48 9.19 9.80 -0.43
N ALA A 49 9.75 10.63 -1.32
CA ALA A 49 8.97 11.62 -2.08
C ALA A 49 8.28 11.05 -3.34
N MET A 50 8.67 9.87 -3.79
CA MET A 50 7.98 9.17 -4.88
C MET A 50 6.82 8.37 -4.30
N ALA A 51 5.68 9.03 -4.10
CA ALA A 51 4.44 8.36 -3.74
C ALA A 51 4.19 7.22 -4.73
N TYR A 52 3.94 6.01 -4.20
CA TYR A 52 3.56 4.89 -5.02
C TYR A 52 2.26 5.22 -5.78
N VAL A 53 2.28 5.05 -7.09
CA VAL A 53 1.09 5.17 -7.92
C VAL A 53 0.65 3.77 -8.31
N PRO A 54 -0.55 3.32 -7.88
CA PRO A 54 -1.05 2.00 -8.25
C PRO A 54 -1.06 1.79 -9.75
N SER A 55 -0.62 0.64 -10.18
CA SER A 55 -0.64 0.23 -11.59
C SER A 55 -2.02 -0.33 -11.94
N ASN A 56 -2.49 -0.08 -13.17
CA ASN A 56 -3.71 -0.69 -13.67
C ASN A 56 -3.51 -2.20 -13.87
N ASP A 57 -4.31 -2.98 -13.22
CA ASP A 57 -4.67 -4.42 -13.22
C ASP A 57 -3.84 -5.47 -13.98
N LYS A 58 -2.95 -5.14 -14.90
CA LYS A 58 -2.20 -6.13 -15.67
C LYS A 58 -0.75 -6.16 -15.28
N ILE A 59 -0.36 -7.23 -14.57
CA ILE A 59 1.05 -7.54 -14.34
C ILE A 59 1.65 -7.98 -15.67
N LEU A 60 2.18 -7.03 -16.43
CA LEU A 60 2.75 -7.28 -17.75
C LEU A 60 4.22 -7.62 -17.70
N ASN A 61 4.94 -7.04 -16.74
CA ASN A 61 6.39 -7.11 -16.59
C ASN A 61 6.80 -7.57 -15.20
N ASP A 62 8.08 -7.80 -15.00
CA ASP A 62 8.69 -8.01 -13.70
C ASP A 62 8.60 -6.71 -12.88
N GLY A 63 8.53 -6.88 -11.54
CA GLY A 63 8.62 -5.80 -10.58
C GLY A 63 10.07 -5.38 -10.32
N LYS A 64 10.30 -4.69 -9.21
CA LYS A 64 11.62 -4.26 -8.78
C LYS A 64 12.42 -5.38 -8.09
N ILE A 65 11.72 -6.25 -7.38
CA ILE A 65 12.28 -7.41 -6.65
C ILE A 65 11.67 -8.70 -7.19
N PHE A 66 10.36 -8.72 -7.38
CA PHE A 66 9.62 -9.90 -7.78
C PHE A 66 9.55 -10.02 -9.30
N ASN A 67 9.77 -11.22 -9.82
CA ASN A 67 9.43 -11.50 -11.21
C ASN A 67 7.91 -11.55 -11.40
N LYS A 68 7.48 -11.54 -12.66
CA LYS A 68 6.06 -11.56 -13.04
C LYS A 68 5.26 -12.68 -12.34
N ASN A 69 5.79 -13.89 -12.30
CA ASN A 69 5.09 -15.03 -11.68
C ASN A 69 4.94 -14.87 -10.17
N GLN A 70 5.97 -14.32 -9.51
CA GLN A 70 5.93 -14.00 -8.08
C GLN A 70 4.93 -12.88 -7.78
N LEU A 71 4.83 -11.85 -8.63
CA LEU A 71 3.82 -10.81 -8.49
C LEU A 71 2.40 -11.35 -8.64
N ILE A 72 2.17 -12.26 -9.61
CA ILE A 72 0.87 -12.91 -9.79
C ILE A 72 0.53 -13.78 -8.57
N LEU A 73 1.51 -14.52 -8.04
CA LEU A 73 1.36 -15.30 -6.82
C LEU A 73 1.03 -14.39 -5.62
N LEU A 74 1.78 -13.31 -5.44
CA LEU A 74 1.56 -12.34 -4.37
C LEU A 74 0.18 -11.68 -4.48
N LYS A 75 -0.25 -11.30 -5.69
CA LYS A 75 -1.60 -10.79 -5.94
C LYS A 75 -2.68 -11.79 -5.48
N GLN A 76 -2.50 -13.08 -5.78
CA GLN A 76 -3.42 -14.12 -5.34
C GLN A 76 -3.44 -14.27 -3.82
N ILE A 77 -2.29 -14.20 -3.16
CA ILE A 77 -2.21 -14.21 -1.69
C ILE A 77 -2.92 -12.98 -1.12
N CYS A 78 -2.69 -11.79 -1.67
CA CYS A 78 -3.39 -10.56 -1.26
C CYS A 78 -4.91 -10.72 -1.33
N SER A 79 -5.45 -11.35 -2.40
CA SER A 79 -6.89 -11.57 -2.56
C SER A 79 -7.49 -12.54 -1.53
N ILE A 80 -6.68 -13.43 -0.98
CA ILE A 80 -7.12 -14.38 0.05
C ILE A 80 -7.02 -13.75 1.45
N VAL A 81 -5.98 -12.95 1.70
CA VAL A 81 -5.75 -12.32 3.02
C VAL A 81 -6.75 -11.19 3.28
N ILE A 82 -6.99 -10.33 2.29
CA ILE A 82 -8.03 -9.28 2.34
C ILE A 82 -8.85 -9.38 1.05
N PRO A 83 -9.92 -10.20 1.08
CA PRO A 83 -10.77 -10.41 -0.09
C PRO A 83 -11.63 -9.17 -0.38
N LYS A 84 -12.06 -9.06 -1.63
CA LYS A 84 -13.10 -8.12 -2.04
C LYS A 84 -14.42 -8.43 -1.33
N THR A 85 -15.05 -7.40 -0.78
CA THR A 85 -16.39 -7.44 -0.18
C THR A 85 -17.27 -6.41 -0.89
N ASP A 86 -17.96 -5.54 -0.14
CA ASP A 86 -18.63 -4.35 -0.68
C ASP A 86 -17.60 -3.30 -1.15
N THR A 87 -16.38 -3.38 -0.62
CA THR A 87 -15.24 -2.56 -1.02
C THR A 87 -14.21 -3.39 -1.79
N LEU A 88 -13.29 -2.73 -2.50
CA LEU A 88 -12.20 -3.40 -3.21
C LEU A 88 -11.24 -4.06 -2.20
N GLY A 89 -10.80 -5.27 -2.47
CA GLY A 89 -9.83 -5.99 -1.66
C GLY A 89 -8.37 -5.62 -1.97
N ALA A 90 -7.43 -6.26 -1.26
CA ALA A 90 -6.01 -5.92 -1.39
C ALA A 90 -5.44 -6.18 -2.80
N ALA A 91 -5.96 -7.17 -3.51
CA ALA A 91 -5.51 -7.46 -4.87
C ALA A 91 -5.93 -6.37 -5.87
N GLU A 92 -7.12 -5.79 -5.70
CA GLU A 92 -7.69 -4.78 -6.60
C GLU A 92 -7.09 -3.39 -6.39
N VAL A 93 -6.61 -3.08 -5.19
CA VAL A 93 -5.93 -1.80 -4.89
C VAL A 93 -4.42 -1.86 -5.13
N ASP A 94 -3.94 -2.88 -5.84
CA ASP A 94 -2.53 -3.07 -6.20
C ASP A 94 -1.57 -3.17 -4.99
N THR A 95 -2.03 -3.77 -3.89
CA THR A 95 -1.19 -3.98 -2.71
C THR A 95 0.07 -4.79 -3.02
N HIS A 96 0.01 -5.74 -3.96
CA HIS A 96 1.16 -6.53 -4.39
C HIS A 96 2.26 -5.69 -5.05
N GLY A 97 1.90 -4.71 -5.90
CA GLY A 97 2.85 -3.76 -6.48
C GLY A 97 3.39 -2.78 -5.43
N PHE A 98 2.55 -2.35 -4.48
CA PHE A 98 3.01 -1.55 -3.34
C PHE A 98 4.06 -2.31 -2.51
N ILE A 99 3.85 -3.60 -2.22
CA ILE A 99 4.81 -4.42 -1.47
C ILE A 99 6.14 -4.55 -2.22
N ASP A 100 6.11 -4.77 -3.53
CA ASP A 100 7.31 -4.81 -4.36
C ASP A 100 8.12 -3.51 -4.27
N ASN A 101 7.42 -2.37 -4.40
CA ASN A 101 8.02 -1.05 -4.29
C ASN A 101 8.55 -0.78 -2.87
N GLN A 102 7.79 -1.12 -1.84
CA GLN A 102 8.13 -0.88 -0.45
C GLN A 102 9.35 -1.70 -0.02
N LEU A 103 9.37 -2.99 -0.34
CA LEU A 103 10.50 -3.86 -0.04
C LEU A 103 11.78 -3.39 -0.75
N TYR A 104 11.68 -2.92 -1.98
CA TYR A 104 12.84 -2.42 -2.72
C TYR A 104 13.45 -1.17 -2.10
N HIS A 105 12.63 -0.19 -1.71
CA HIS A 105 13.11 1.12 -1.27
C HIS A 105 13.31 1.26 0.23
N CYS A 106 12.54 0.54 1.04
CA CYS A 106 12.44 0.80 2.48
C CYS A 106 12.92 -0.36 3.37
N HIS A 107 13.21 -1.53 2.80
CA HIS A 107 13.54 -2.73 3.56
C HIS A 107 14.93 -3.28 3.23
N THR A 108 15.48 -4.06 4.16
CA THR A 108 16.79 -4.67 4.01
C THR A 108 16.78 -5.79 2.95
N LYS A 109 17.96 -6.20 2.48
CA LYS A 109 18.08 -7.37 1.60
C LYS A 109 17.64 -8.66 2.29
N GLU A 110 17.76 -8.73 3.61
CA GLU A 110 17.31 -9.87 4.41
C GLU A 110 15.78 -9.98 4.36
N ASP A 111 15.06 -8.88 4.62
CA ASP A 111 13.59 -8.83 4.50
C ASP A 111 13.11 -9.21 3.10
N GLN A 112 13.78 -8.68 2.06
CA GLN A 112 13.48 -8.99 0.66
C GLN A 112 13.62 -10.50 0.39
N ASN A 113 14.73 -11.09 0.85
CA ASN A 113 15.02 -12.52 0.67
C ASN A 113 14.03 -13.39 1.45
N THR A 114 13.62 -12.98 2.65
CA THR A 114 12.61 -13.67 3.45
C THR A 114 11.29 -13.79 2.68
N VAL A 115 10.79 -12.69 2.10
CA VAL A 115 9.55 -12.73 1.33
C VAL A 115 9.71 -13.53 0.04
N LEU A 116 10.84 -13.43 -0.67
CA LEU A 116 11.12 -14.24 -1.86
C LEU A 116 11.15 -15.75 -1.55
N ALA A 117 11.81 -16.12 -0.45
CA ALA A 117 11.88 -17.51 0.01
C ALA A 117 10.48 -18.03 0.40
N LEU A 118 9.69 -17.21 1.07
CA LEU A 118 8.31 -17.55 1.45
C LEU A 118 7.42 -17.79 0.23
N LEU A 119 7.45 -16.93 -0.79
CA LEU A 119 6.70 -17.14 -2.03
C LEU A 119 7.12 -18.44 -2.74
N THR A 120 8.41 -18.72 -2.76
CA THR A 120 8.95 -19.97 -3.32
C THR A 120 8.50 -21.20 -2.53
N LEU A 121 8.46 -21.09 -1.19
CA LEU A 121 7.97 -22.15 -0.31
C LEU A 121 6.49 -22.45 -0.59
N ILE A 122 5.63 -21.42 -0.65
CA ILE A 122 4.19 -21.58 -0.91
C ILE A 122 3.97 -22.30 -2.24
N ASP A 123 4.66 -21.89 -3.31
CA ASP A 123 4.53 -22.53 -4.62
C ASP A 123 5.05 -23.99 -4.62
N SER A 124 6.15 -24.25 -3.88
CA SER A 124 6.69 -25.61 -3.76
C SER A 124 5.75 -26.54 -2.99
N ARG A 125 5.08 -26.05 -1.94
CA ARG A 125 4.08 -26.82 -1.19
C ARG A 125 2.85 -27.15 -2.05
N ALA A 126 2.40 -26.21 -2.88
CA ALA A 126 1.33 -26.47 -3.84
C ALA A 126 1.71 -27.58 -4.84
N LYS A 127 2.97 -27.60 -5.30
CA LYS A 127 3.48 -28.67 -6.18
C LYS A 127 3.50 -30.03 -5.49
N GLN A 128 3.82 -30.09 -4.20
CA GLN A 128 3.77 -31.33 -3.42
C GLN A 128 2.35 -31.86 -3.25
N GLN A 129 1.33 -31.00 -3.32
CA GLN A 129 -0.09 -31.40 -3.31
C GLN A 129 -0.61 -31.83 -4.69
N GLY A 130 0.26 -32.02 -5.67
CA GLY A 130 -0.10 -32.50 -7.01
C GLY A 130 -0.53 -31.41 -7.99
N SER A 131 -0.34 -30.12 -7.64
CA SER A 131 -0.59 -29.00 -8.55
C SER A 131 0.71 -28.53 -9.21
N ASN A 132 0.61 -27.90 -10.38
CA ASN A 132 1.77 -27.29 -11.04
C ASN A 132 2.21 -25.97 -10.38
N SER A 133 1.35 -25.31 -9.62
CA SER A 133 1.64 -24.07 -8.89
C SER A 133 0.50 -23.74 -7.91
N PHE A 134 0.76 -22.85 -6.96
CA PHE A 134 -0.26 -22.36 -6.01
C PHE A 134 -1.48 -21.77 -6.72
N ILE A 135 -1.28 -21.01 -7.80
CA ILE A 135 -2.35 -20.34 -8.56
C ILE A 135 -3.31 -21.37 -9.22
N LYS A 136 -2.84 -22.58 -9.49
CA LYS A 136 -3.64 -23.66 -10.10
C LYS A 136 -4.45 -24.47 -9.09
N LEU A 137 -4.20 -24.30 -7.81
CA LEU A 137 -5.03 -24.88 -6.75
C LEU A 137 -6.44 -24.27 -6.78
N THR A 138 -7.41 -25.05 -6.31
CA THR A 138 -8.77 -24.52 -6.08
C THR A 138 -8.74 -23.48 -4.94
N ALA A 139 -9.71 -22.56 -4.91
CA ALA A 139 -9.80 -21.54 -3.85
C ALA A 139 -9.80 -22.16 -2.44
N LYS A 140 -10.46 -23.30 -2.25
CA LYS A 140 -10.47 -24.03 -0.98
C LYS A 140 -9.07 -24.54 -0.60
N GLN A 141 -8.33 -25.10 -1.54
CA GLN A 141 -6.97 -25.60 -1.31
C GLN A 141 -5.99 -24.47 -1.04
N GLN A 142 -6.11 -23.36 -1.77
CA GLN A 142 -5.30 -22.15 -1.54
C GLN A 142 -5.52 -21.61 -0.12
N PHE A 143 -6.79 -21.46 0.27
CA PHE A 143 -7.15 -20.99 1.62
C PHE A 143 -6.65 -21.95 2.70
N GLN A 144 -6.81 -23.25 2.52
CA GLN A 144 -6.34 -24.26 3.46
C GLN A 144 -4.81 -24.20 3.62
N LEU A 145 -4.04 -24.17 2.52
CA LEU A 145 -2.58 -24.10 2.56
C LEU A 145 -2.07 -22.86 3.30
N LEU A 146 -2.68 -21.70 3.05
CA LEU A 146 -2.31 -20.47 3.76
C LEU A 146 -2.74 -20.51 5.23
N THR A 147 -3.83 -21.19 5.57
CA THR A 147 -4.27 -21.38 6.96
C THR A 147 -3.29 -22.28 7.72
N GLU A 148 -2.86 -23.40 7.13
CA GLU A 148 -1.85 -24.28 7.71
C GLU A 148 -0.53 -23.54 7.95
N LEU A 149 -0.11 -22.71 7.01
CA LEU A 149 1.07 -21.85 7.14
C LEU A 149 0.91 -20.81 8.28
N ASP A 150 -0.27 -20.19 8.38
CA ASP A 150 -0.56 -19.20 9.43
C ASP A 150 -0.59 -19.80 10.84
N LEU A 151 -1.02 -21.05 10.96
CA LEU A 151 -1.03 -21.78 12.20
C LEU A 151 0.33 -22.43 12.53
N GLY A 152 1.21 -22.60 11.54
CA GLY A 152 2.47 -23.34 11.68
C GLY A 152 2.21 -24.83 11.88
N GLU A 153 1.23 -25.38 11.17
CA GLU A 153 0.79 -26.78 11.26
C GLU A 153 1.27 -27.61 10.07
N HIS A 154 1.14 -28.93 10.20
CA HIS A 154 1.49 -29.92 9.18
C HIS A 154 2.96 -29.80 8.74
N SER A 155 3.18 -29.32 7.55
CA SER A 155 4.52 -29.21 6.95
C SER A 155 5.20 -27.88 7.17
N PHE A 156 4.60 -26.98 7.94
CA PHE A 156 5.13 -25.64 8.23
C PHE A 156 5.67 -25.52 9.64
N ASP A 157 6.80 -24.86 9.79
CA ASP A 157 7.43 -24.58 11.09
C ASP A 157 7.11 -23.17 11.60
N GLN A 158 7.59 -22.86 12.81
CA GLN A 158 7.33 -21.58 13.45
C GLN A 158 8.06 -20.41 12.76
N ILE A 159 9.17 -20.66 12.07
CA ILE A 159 9.90 -19.63 11.32
C ILE A 159 9.07 -19.24 10.09
N GLN A 160 8.61 -20.22 9.32
CA GLN A 160 7.76 -20.00 8.15
C GLN A 160 6.44 -19.33 8.50
N ARG A 161 5.86 -19.68 9.65
CA ARG A 161 4.72 -18.97 10.22
C ARG A 161 5.04 -17.50 10.51
N ALA A 162 6.19 -17.21 11.12
CA ALA A 162 6.61 -15.84 11.41
C ALA A 162 6.82 -15.04 10.12
N ASP A 163 7.42 -15.64 9.09
CA ASP A 163 7.61 -15.03 7.78
C ASP A 163 6.27 -14.71 7.11
N PHE A 164 5.30 -15.60 7.21
CA PHE A 164 3.96 -15.35 6.67
C PHE A 164 3.22 -14.26 7.46
N LYS A 165 3.40 -14.21 8.78
CA LYS A 165 2.87 -13.13 9.61
C LYS A 165 3.46 -11.77 9.19
N LEU A 166 4.76 -11.73 8.89
CA LEU A 166 5.42 -10.54 8.35
C LEU A 166 4.81 -10.12 7.00
N LEU A 167 4.62 -11.08 6.08
CA LEU A 167 3.97 -10.78 4.79
C LEU A 167 2.54 -10.26 4.99
N LYS A 168 1.75 -10.82 5.90
CA LYS A 168 0.41 -10.30 6.24
C LYS A 168 0.46 -8.87 6.77
N GLN A 169 1.48 -8.50 7.56
CA GLN A 169 1.66 -7.12 8.02
C GLN A 169 1.90 -6.18 6.85
N TYR A 170 2.72 -6.57 5.85
CA TYR A 170 2.91 -5.76 4.64
C TYR A 170 1.62 -5.64 3.81
N ILE A 171 0.84 -6.71 3.71
CA ILE A 171 -0.46 -6.68 3.01
C ILE A 171 -1.42 -5.74 3.72
N CYS A 172 -1.57 -5.86 5.05
CA CYS A 172 -2.43 -4.97 5.84
C CYS A 172 -1.96 -3.51 5.74
N PHE A 173 -0.66 -3.26 5.86
CA PHE A 173 -0.10 -1.92 5.74
C PHE A 173 -0.40 -1.32 4.36
N GLY A 174 -0.11 -2.04 3.28
CA GLY A 174 -0.37 -1.56 1.92
C GLY A 174 -1.85 -1.32 1.63
N TYR A 175 -2.72 -2.20 2.12
CA TYR A 175 -4.16 -2.04 1.95
C TYR A 175 -4.72 -0.85 2.72
N TYR A 176 -4.49 -0.78 4.03
CA TYR A 176 -5.06 0.26 4.89
C TYR A 176 -4.43 1.64 4.70
N THR A 177 -3.30 1.74 4.01
CA THR A 177 -2.72 3.02 3.55
C THR A 177 -3.11 3.38 2.13
N SER A 178 -3.79 2.49 1.39
CA SER A 178 -4.39 2.82 0.10
C SER A 178 -5.59 3.76 0.26
N GLU A 179 -5.99 4.44 -0.81
CA GLU A 179 -7.16 5.32 -0.80
C GLU A 179 -8.41 4.57 -0.34
N VAL A 180 -8.68 3.39 -0.91
CA VAL A 180 -9.85 2.57 -0.57
C VAL A 180 -9.81 2.11 0.89
N GLY A 181 -8.70 1.52 1.32
CA GLY A 181 -8.57 1.05 2.70
C GLY A 181 -8.68 2.17 3.73
N ALA A 182 -8.07 3.33 3.45
CA ALA A 182 -8.07 4.46 4.37
C ALA A 182 -9.42 5.21 4.43
N THR A 183 -10.17 5.27 3.30
CA THR A 183 -11.36 6.14 3.20
C THR A 183 -12.69 5.38 3.19
N GLN A 184 -12.70 4.10 2.81
CA GLN A 184 -13.91 3.30 2.71
C GLN A 184 -14.01 2.23 3.81
N GLU A 185 -12.90 1.57 4.15
CA GLU A 185 -12.88 0.57 5.23
C GLU A 185 -12.68 1.19 6.61
N LEU A 186 -11.84 2.22 6.69
CA LEU A 186 -11.58 2.92 7.93
C LEU A 186 -12.40 4.21 8.01
N ARG A 187 -12.62 4.68 9.24
CA ARG A 187 -13.22 6.00 9.46
C ARG A 187 -12.18 7.08 9.20
N TYR A 188 -12.34 7.79 8.10
CA TYR A 188 -11.43 8.85 7.67
C TYR A 188 -11.98 10.23 8.04
N ASP A 189 -11.18 11.03 8.74
CA ASP A 189 -11.50 12.42 9.10
C ASP A 189 -10.28 13.30 8.77
N PRO A 190 -10.22 13.89 7.57
CA PRO A 190 -9.05 14.63 7.10
C PRO A 190 -8.83 15.93 7.88
N VAL A 191 -9.88 16.52 8.45
CA VAL A 191 -9.82 17.77 9.20
C VAL A 191 -10.64 17.63 10.49
N PRO A 192 -10.03 17.12 11.57
CA PRO A 192 -10.73 17.01 12.85
C PRO A 192 -11.23 18.36 13.35
N GLY A 193 -12.53 18.49 13.57
CA GLY A 193 -13.19 19.73 14.00
C GLY A 193 -12.94 20.12 15.46
N GLY A 194 -11.92 19.56 16.10
CA GLY A 194 -11.55 19.82 17.49
C GLY A 194 -11.39 18.54 18.30
N PHE A 195 -10.84 18.68 19.50
CA PHE A 195 -10.67 17.56 20.43
C PHE A 195 -12.00 17.18 21.10
N LYS A 196 -12.37 15.89 20.98
CA LYS A 196 -13.45 15.27 21.73
C LYS A 196 -12.84 14.15 22.57
N GLY A 197 -12.74 14.35 23.88
CA GLY A 197 -12.09 13.42 24.81
C GLY A 197 -12.77 12.06 24.90
N SER A 198 -14.08 11.99 24.61
CA SER A 198 -14.85 10.76 24.58
C SER A 198 -15.96 10.85 23.55
N ILE A 199 -16.18 9.77 22.81
CA ILE A 199 -17.27 9.61 21.87
C ILE A 199 -17.99 8.27 22.13
N PRO A 200 -19.30 8.16 21.90
CA PRO A 200 -19.98 6.87 21.98
C PRO A 200 -19.37 5.88 20.99
N TYR A 201 -19.14 4.65 21.43
CA TYR A 201 -18.64 3.56 20.60
C TYR A 201 -19.68 2.46 20.47
N LYS A 202 -19.87 1.97 19.26
CA LYS A 202 -20.62 0.75 18.96
C LYS A 202 -19.67 -0.29 18.37
N LYS A 203 -19.91 -1.57 18.69
CA LYS A 203 -19.07 -2.67 18.19
C LYS A 203 -18.97 -2.74 16.66
N SER A 204 -19.97 -2.18 15.96
CA SER A 204 -20.05 -2.09 14.50
C SER A 204 -19.33 -0.86 13.91
N ASP A 205 -18.82 0.04 14.75
CA ASP A 205 -18.14 1.25 14.26
C ASP A 205 -16.80 0.87 13.64
N PRO A 206 -16.48 1.37 12.44
CA PRO A 206 -15.17 1.13 11.82
C PRO A 206 -14.07 1.80 12.63
N THR A 207 -12.89 1.20 12.57
CA THR A 207 -11.67 1.74 13.19
C THR A 207 -11.27 3.04 12.51
N TRP A 208 -10.69 3.97 13.27
CA TRP A 208 -10.17 5.22 12.71
C TRP A 208 -8.94 4.96 11.82
N ALA A 209 -8.91 5.63 10.66
CA ALA A 209 -7.70 5.72 9.86
C ALA A 209 -6.61 6.46 10.66
N THR A 210 -5.43 5.90 10.69
CA THR A 210 -4.17 6.37 11.28
C THR A 210 -4.15 7.79 11.87
N ARG A 211 -4.62 7.95 13.09
CA ARG A 211 -4.34 9.15 13.90
C ARG A 211 -3.00 9.09 14.66
N GLY A 212 -2.33 7.94 14.66
CA GLY A 212 -1.20 7.66 15.55
C GLY A 212 0.17 7.57 14.91
N LEU A 213 0.32 7.73 13.61
CA LEU A 213 1.63 7.62 12.95
C LEU A 213 2.44 8.92 12.87
N PHE A 214 1.89 10.03 13.38
CA PHE A 214 2.54 11.34 13.29
C PHE A 214 2.48 12.17 14.60
N ASN A 215 2.50 11.52 15.75
CA ASN A 215 2.78 12.19 17.04
C ASN A 215 4.19 11.86 17.49
#